data_8800ec73b332d0a621d592f4d28e5459
#
_entry.id   8800ec73b332d0a621d592f4d28e5459
#
_cell.length_a   1.000
_cell.length_b   1.000
_cell.length_c   1.000
_cell.angle_alpha   90.00
_cell.angle_beta   90.00
_cell.angle_gamma   90.00
#
_symmetry.space_group_name_H-M   'P 1'
#
loop_
_entity.id
_entity.type
_entity.pdbx_description
1 polymer ?
#
loop_
_entity_poly.entity_id
_entity_poly.type
_entity_poly.pdbx_seq_one_letter_code
_entity_poly.pdbx_strand_id
1 'polypeptide(L)'
;RKKFLLFFAVMGILMTMGLFLVSQGNWPLAILIYVLATVGFSGGNIFYDALITGITTDDKMDMVSSLGFSLGYLGGGLLFALNVWMTLQPATFGFSGAGEAVRFSFLMVGIWWAVFSIPIFLFVREPGRKASRARDGHTIKAGFRQLLQTFQEVRHLKTIFLFLLAYWLYIDGVNTIIRMAVDYGISIGFETKDLISALLITQFVGFPSAIGFGFLGRKFGTRPAIFLAIAVYLFVTVWAAFIKSSTEFYVLAIIVGLVQGGIQALSRSYYARLIPVDKSAEYFGFYNMVGRFSAIIGPVLMGGTGLFVRFLGYGSHTASRISIASVAVFFIAGGILFYFVREERGKKDLRYLSQSRVES
;
A
#
# COMPACT_ATOMS: atom_id res chain seq x y z
N ARG A 1 -18.56 5.44 -9.21
CA ARG A 1 -17.40 4.86 -8.49
C ARG A 1 -17.85 3.78 -7.51
N LYS A 2 -18.85 4.04 -6.65
CA LYS A 2 -19.35 3.07 -5.64
C LYS A 2 -19.84 1.75 -6.25
N LYS A 3 -20.49 1.75 -7.40
CA LYS A 3 -20.93 0.50 -8.06
C LYS A 3 -19.74 -0.39 -8.45
N PHE A 4 -18.67 0.20 -8.98
CA PHE A 4 -17.44 -0.55 -9.29
C PHE A 4 -16.70 -1.00 -8.03
N LEU A 5 -16.65 -0.13 -7.01
CA LEU A 5 -16.13 -0.51 -5.70
C LEU A 5 -16.88 -1.73 -5.13
N LEU A 6 -18.21 -1.73 -5.19
CA LEU A 6 -19.03 -2.86 -4.73
C LEU A 6 -18.73 -4.13 -5.52
N PHE A 7 -18.67 -4.04 -6.85
CA PHE A 7 -18.36 -5.18 -7.70
C PHE A 7 -17.02 -5.83 -7.34
N PHE A 8 -15.96 -5.01 -7.26
CA PHE A 8 -14.63 -5.50 -6.94
C PHE A 8 -14.50 -5.99 -5.49
N ALA A 9 -15.15 -5.31 -4.53
CA ALA A 9 -15.17 -5.75 -3.14
C ALA A 9 -15.88 -7.10 -3.00
N VAL A 10 -17.06 -7.28 -3.59
CA VAL A 10 -17.80 -8.56 -3.55
C VAL A 10 -16.98 -9.66 -4.20
N MET A 11 -16.38 -9.41 -5.36
CA MET A 11 -15.50 -10.39 -6.02
C MET A 11 -14.32 -10.77 -5.11
N GLY A 12 -13.63 -9.79 -4.54
CA GLY A 12 -12.49 -10.03 -3.65
C GLY A 12 -12.89 -10.81 -2.40
N ILE A 13 -14.01 -10.44 -1.75
CA ILE A 13 -14.55 -11.12 -0.58
C ILE A 13 -14.88 -12.58 -0.88
N LEU A 14 -15.67 -12.83 -1.93
CA LEU A 14 -16.09 -14.20 -2.29
C LEU A 14 -14.90 -15.08 -2.66
N MET A 15 -13.93 -14.54 -3.41
CA MET A 15 -12.73 -15.28 -3.78
C MET A 15 -11.83 -15.54 -2.54
N THR A 16 -11.69 -14.57 -1.63
CA THR A 16 -10.95 -14.79 -0.38
C THR A 16 -11.59 -15.87 0.48
N MET A 17 -12.92 -15.83 0.66
CA MET A 17 -13.66 -16.89 1.35
C MET A 17 -13.55 -18.24 0.61
N GLY A 18 -13.53 -18.24 -0.71
CA GLY A 18 -13.38 -19.44 -1.54
C GLY A 18 -12.07 -20.19 -1.30
N LEU A 19 -11.00 -19.52 -0.86
CA LEU A 19 -9.74 -20.19 -0.47
C LEU A 19 -9.93 -21.19 0.69
N PHE A 20 -10.91 -20.99 1.55
CA PHE A 20 -11.28 -21.95 2.59
C PHE A 20 -11.66 -23.33 2.02
N LEU A 21 -12.29 -23.37 0.84
CA LEU A 21 -12.78 -24.58 0.19
C LEU A 21 -11.69 -25.36 -0.56
N VAL A 22 -10.51 -24.75 -0.73
CA VAL A 22 -9.42 -25.40 -1.47
C VAL A 22 -8.82 -26.53 -0.63
N SER A 23 -8.86 -27.74 -1.17
CA SER A 23 -8.25 -28.92 -0.55
C SER A 23 -6.74 -28.95 -0.77
N GLN A 24 -6.04 -29.66 0.13
CA GLN A 24 -4.60 -29.87 0.05
C GLN A 24 -4.22 -30.53 -1.30
N GLY A 25 -3.18 -30.00 -1.94
CA GLY A 25 -2.70 -30.49 -3.25
C GLY A 25 -3.34 -29.78 -4.46
N ASN A 26 -4.46 -29.08 -4.31
CA ASN A 26 -5.12 -28.38 -5.44
C ASN A 26 -4.60 -26.95 -5.59
N TRP A 27 -3.28 -26.82 -5.77
CA TRP A 27 -2.60 -25.54 -5.92
C TRP A 27 -3.02 -24.74 -7.17
N PRO A 28 -3.42 -25.34 -8.34
CA PRO A 28 -3.86 -24.54 -9.48
C PRO A 28 -5.14 -23.76 -9.18
N LEU A 29 -6.10 -24.40 -8.49
CA LEU A 29 -7.32 -23.74 -8.06
C LEU A 29 -7.04 -22.65 -7.02
N ALA A 30 -6.11 -22.91 -6.07
CA ALA A 30 -5.68 -21.91 -5.10
C ALA A 30 -5.13 -20.66 -5.79
N ILE A 31 -4.25 -20.82 -6.78
CA ILE A 31 -3.67 -19.71 -7.54
C ILE A 31 -4.75 -18.93 -8.28
N LEU A 32 -5.66 -19.61 -8.98
CA LEU A 32 -6.73 -18.95 -9.72
C LEU A 32 -7.60 -18.08 -8.79
N ILE A 33 -8.06 -18.66 -7.69
CA ILE A 33 -8.89 -17.95 -6.70
C ILE A 33 -8.10 -16.78 -6.07
N TYR A 34 -6.83 -16.98 -5.73
CA TYR A 34 -5.96 -15.94 -5.18
C TYR A 34 -5.76 -14.78 -6.16
N VAL A 35 -5.54 -15.07 -7.44
CA VAL A 35 -5.42 -14.03 -8.48
C VAL A 35 -6.70 -13.22 -8.58
N LEU A 36 -7.87 -13.88 -8.62
CA LEU A 36 -9.16 -13.20 -8.66
C LEU A 36 -9.44 -12.37 -7.40
N ALA A 37 -9.09 -12.89 -6.21
CA ALA A 37 -9.16 -12.14 -4.95
C ALA A 37 -8.27 -10.88 -5.00
N THR A 38 -7.05 -11.01 -5.52
CA THR A 38 -6.09 -9.91 -5.67
C THR A 38 -6.59 -8.86 -6.68
N VAL A 39 -7.21 -9.28 -7.78
CA VAL A 39 -7.86 -8.37 -8.74
C VAL A 39 -9.01 -7.62 -8.07
N GLY A 40 -9.85 -8.32 -7.29
CA GLY A 40 -10.93 -7.71 -6.52
C GLY A 40 -10.42 -6.67 -5.51
N PHE A 41 -9.41 -7.00 -4.75
CA PHE A 41 -8.78 -6.09 -3.79
C PHE A 41 -8.15 -4.87 -4.49
N SER A 42 -7.40 -5.08 -5.55
CA SER A 42 -6.71 -4.01 -6.27
C SER A 42 -7.69 -3.08 -6.98
N GLY A 43 -8.69 -3.65 -7.68
CA GLY A 43 -9.75 -2.88 -8.32
C GLY A 43 -10.59 -2.09 -7.30
N GLY A 44 -10.92 -2.69 -6.16
CA GLY A 44 -11.60 -2.01 -5.05
C GLY A 44 -10.83 -0.80 -4.56
N ASN A 45 -9.52 -0.94 -4.32
CA ASN A 45 -8.67 0.14 -3.83
C ASN A 45 -8.61 1.35 -4.77
N ILE A 46 -8.63 1.16 -6.10
CA ILE A 46 -8.66 2.26 -7.06
C ILE A 46 -9.88 3.16 -6.82
N PHE A 47 -11.06 2.56 -6.69
CA PHE A 47 -12.29 3.30 -6.50
C PHE A 47 -12.44 3.83 -5.08
N TYR A 48 -11.93 3.11 -4.08
CA TYR A 48 -11.86 3.56 -2.70
C TYR A 48 -11.01 4.82 -2.55
N ASP A 49 -9.79 4.79 -3.08
CA ASP A 49 -8.87 5.94 -3.04
C ASP A 49 -9.44 7.13 -3.83
N ALA A 50 -10.08 6.87 -4.96
CA ALA A 50 -10.70 7.93 -5.77
C ALA A 50 -11.88 8.63 -5.08
N LEU A 51 -12.49 8.05 -4.06
CA LEU A 51 -13.56 8.71 -3.29
C LEU A 51 -13.03 9.87 -2.47
N ILE A 52 -11.77 9.83 -2.00
CA ILE A 52 -11.22 10.84 -1.10
C ILE A 52 -11.33 12.26 -1.67
N THR A 53 -11.14 12.41 -2.99
CA THR A 53 -11.21 13.72 -3.68
C THR A 53 -12.59 14.36 -3.67
N GLY A 54 -13.63 13.60 -3.34
CA GLY A 54 -15.00 14.09 -3.37
C GLY A 54 -15.71 14.09 -2.02
N ILE A 55 -15.11 13.50 -0.97
CA ILE A 55 -15.73 13.37 0.35
C ILE A 55 -15.12 14.31 1.38
N THR A 56 -14.01 14.97 1.07
CA THR A 56 -13.34 15.89 1.99
C THR A 56 -12.74 17.08 1.25
N THR A 57 -12.40 18.11 2.00
CA THR A 57 -11.71 19.33 1.52
C THR A 57 -10.19 19.20 1.65
N ASP A 58 -9.43 20.00 0.91
CA ASP A 58 -7.97 19.94 0.89
C ASP A 58 -7.33 20.06 2.27
N ASP A 59 -7.90 20.90 3.15
CA ASP A 59 -7.43 21.16 4.52
C ASP A 59 -7.59 19.95 5.46
N LYS A 60 -8.57 19.08 5.20
CA LYS A 60 -8.87 17.88 5.99
C LYS A 60 -8.34 16.59 5.34
N MET A 61 -7.83 16.66 4.13
CA MET A 61 -7.49 15.49 3.33
C MET A 61 -6.41 14.61 3.99
N ASP A 62 -5.40 15.22 4.61
CA ASP A 62 -4.36 14.49 5.34
C ASP A 62 -4.93 13.71 6.52
N MET A 63 -5.83 14.34 7.29
CA MET A 63 -6.46 13.70 8.44
C MET A 63 -7.39 12.56 8.01
N VAL A 64 -8.24 12.78 7.01
CA VAL A 64 -9.16 11.74 6.49
C VAL A 64 -8.38 10.55 5.92
N SER A 65 -7.29 10.82 5.17
CA SER A 65 -6.42 9.77 4.67
C SER A 65 -5.77 9.00 5.81
N SER A 66 -5.24 9.70 6.80
CA SER A 66 -4.54 9.12 7.94
C SER A 66 -5.47 8.29 8.84
N LEU A 67 -6.70 8.74 9.08
CA LEU A 67 -7.71 7.96 9.80
C LEU A 67 -8.07 6.66 9.06
N GLY A 68 -8.17 6.71 7.73
CA GLY A 68 -8.43 5.50 6.94
C GLY A 68 -7.32 4.47 7.09
N PHE A 69 -6.05 4.89 7.02
CA PHE A 69 -4.92 3.99 7.25
C PHE A 69 -4.81 3.53 8.70
N SER A 70 -5.03 4.43 9.66
CA SER A 70 -5.02 4.11 11.09
C SER A 70 -6.01 3.01 11.43
N LEU A 71 -7.29 3.17 11.05
CA LEU A 71 -8.31 2.16 11.28
C LEU A 71 -8.00 0.85 10.53
N GLY A 72 -7.35 0.93 9.37
CA GLY A 72 -6.86 -0.22 8.64
C GLY A 72 -5.79 -0.99 9.42
N TYR A 73 -4.84 -0.30 10.05
CA TYR A 73 -3.83 -0.91 10.92
C TYR A 73 -4.43 -1.55 12.16
N LEU A 74 -5.39 -0.88 12.81
CA LEU A 74 -6.09 -1.44 13.96
C LEU A 74 -6.89 -2.69 13.57
N GLY A 75 -7.73 -2.59 12.55
CA GLY A 75 -8.57 -3.71 12.11
C GLY A 75 -7.76 -4.89 11.58
N GLY A 76 -6.71 -4.60 10.79
CA GLY A 76 -5.77 -5.61 10.29
C GLY A 76 -4.97 -6.24 11.42
N GLY A 77 -4.49 -5.46 12.39
CA GLY A 77 -3.76 -5.94 13.56
C GLY A 77 -4.59 -6.86 14.44
N LEU A 78 -5.85 -6.49 14.73
CA LEU A 78 -6.76 -7.31 15.54
C LEU A 78 -7.06 -8.65 14.88
N LEU A 79 -7.40 -8.63 13.58
CA LEU A 79 -7.69 -9.86 12.85
C LEU A 79 -6.44 -10.73 12.70
N PHE A 80 -5.28 -10.11 12.44
CA PHE A 80 -4.02 -10.84 12.35
C PHE A 80 -3.64 -11.49 13.68
N ALA A 81 -3.77 -10.79 14.81
CA ALA A 81 -3.52 -11.33 16.14
C ALA A 81 -4.41 -12.54 16.43
N LEU A 82 -5.71 -12.47 16.10
CA LEU A 82 -6.64 -13.56 16.27
C LEU A 82 -6.26 -14.78 15.39
N ASN A 83 -5.92 -14.54 14.12
CA ASN A 83 -5.52 -15.62 13.21
C ASN A 83 -4.19 -16.28 13.63
N VAL A 84 -3.23 -15.49 14.13
CA VAL A 84 -1.99 -16.03 14.71
C VAL A 84 -2.29 -16.88 15.94
N TRP A 85 -3.15 -16.41 16.85
CA TRP A 85 -3.54 -17.17 18.03
C TRP A 85 -4.21 -18.50 17.65
N MET A 86 -5.16 -18.48 16.72
CA MET A 86 -5.80 -19.70 16.20
C MET A 86 -4.79 -20.70 15.61
N THR A 87 -3.78 -20.19 14.91
CA THR A 87 -2.75 -21.03 14.27
C THR A 87 -1.78 -21.64 15.29
N LEU A 88 -1.42 -20.86 16.33
CA LEU A 88 -0.51 -21.34 17.39
C LEU A 88 -1.18 -22.26 18.40
N GLN A 89 -2.48 -22.09 18.65
CA GLN A 89 -3.25 -22.88 19.61
C GLN A 89 -4.56 -23.40 18.98
N PRO A 90 -4.49 -24.22 17.92
CA PRO A 90 -5.65 -24.64 17.17
C PRO A 90 -6.68 -25.38 17.99
N ALA A 91 -6.24 -26.20 18.97
CA ALA A 91 -7.11 -26.98 19.86
C ALA A 91 -8.04 -26.08 20.70
N THR A 92 -7.60 -24.88 21.08
CA THR A 92 -8.45 -23.94 21.85
C THR A 92 -9.68 -23.48 21.05
N PHE A 93 -9.61 -23.54 19.74
CA PHE A 93 -10.70 -23.17 18.83
C PHE A 93 -11.41 -24.36 18.20
N GLY A 94 -11.07 -25.58 18.64
CA GLY A 94 -11.68 -26.82 18.14
C GLY A 94 -11.14 -27.32 16.81
N PHE A 95 -9.98 -26.77 16.34
CA PHE A 95 -9.34 -27.21 15.11
C PHE A 95 -8.41 -28.41 15.36
N SER A 96 -8.32 -29.28 14.36
CA SER A 96 -7.46 -30.49 14.41
C SER A 96 -5.96 -30.13 14.27
N GLY A 97 -5.62 -28.96 13.77
CA GLY A 97 -4.25 -28.50 13.61
C GLY A 97 -4.12 -27.11 12.96
N ALA A 98 -2.89 -26.62 12.91
CA ALA A 98 -2.57 -25.29 12.36
C ALA A 98 -3.06 -25.10 10.90
N GLY A 99 -3.02 -26.16 10.07
CA GLY A 99 -3.46 -26.08 8.67
C GLY A 99 -4.96 -25.80 8.55
N GLU A 100 -5.79 -26.35 9.43
CA GLU A 100 -7.23 -26.08 9.47
C GLU A 100 -7.50 -24.64 9.95
N ALA A 101 -6.78 -24.18 10.98
CA ALA A 101 -6.86 -22.81 11.47
C ALA A 101 -6.49 -21.80 10.37
N VAL A 102 -5.42 -22.04 9.60
CA VAL A 102 -5.03 -21.19 8.47
C VAL A 102 -6.11 -21.15 7.38
N ARG A 103 -6.72 -22.30 7.05
CA ARG A 103 -7.84 -22.32 6.08
C ARG A 103 -9.03 -21.52 6.60
N PHE A 104 -9.38 -21.67 7.88
CA PHE A 104 -10.46 -20.91 8.48
C PHE A 104 -10.19 -19.39 8.51
N SER A 105 -8.92 -18.98 8.60
CA SER A 105 -8.51 -17.58 8.52
C SER A 105 -8.95 -16.90 7.22
N PHE A 106 -8.96 -17.59 6.08
CA PHE A 106 -9.46 -17.03 4.82
C PHE A 106 -10.95 -16.69 4.89
N LEU A 107 -11.75 -17.55 5.53
CA LEU A 107 -13.17 -17.29 5.74
C LEU A 107 -13.36 -16.07 6.65
N MET A 108 -12.63 -16.00 7.76
CA MET A 108 -12.68 -14.87 8.69
C MET A 108 -12.28 -13.56 8.03
N VAL A 109 -11.23 -13.55 7.22
CA VAL A 109 -10.78 -12.35 6.47
C VAL A 109 -11.87 -11.88 5.52
N GLY A 110 -12.54 -12.80 4.81
CA GLY A 110 -13.65 -12.45 3.93
C GLY A 110 -14.84 -11.86 4.66
N ILE A 111 -15.25 -12.45 5.78
CA ILE A 111 -16.34 -11.94 6.63
C ILE A 111 -15.97 -10.56 7.20
N TRP A 112 -14.75 -10.42 7.74
CA TRP A 112 -14.24 -9.15 8.25
C TRP A 112 -14.29 -8.05 7.20
N TRP A 113 -13.78 -8.35 6.01
CA TRP A 113 -13.83 -7.40 4.88
C TRP A 113 -15.27 -7.05 4.51
N ALA A 114 -16.19 -8.01 4.43
CA ALA A 114 -17.59 -7.75 4.15
C ALA A 114 -18.22 -6.80 5.17
N VAL A 115 -18.08 -7.10 6.48
CA VAL A 115 -18.67 -6.32 7.56
C VAL A 115 -18.13 -4.88 7.56
N PHE A 116 -16.82 -4.70 7.49
CA PHE A 116 -16.19 -3.37 7.51
C PHE A 116 -16.31 -2.60 6.18
N SER A 117 -16.78 -3.25 5.12
CA SER A 117 -17.16 -2.56 3.86
C SER A 117 -18.57 -1.96 3.91
N ILE A 118 -19.46 -2.43 4.78
CA ILE A 118 -20.85 -1.96 4.85
C ILE A 118 -20.93 -0.43 5.06
N PRO A 119 -20.19 0.20 5.99
CA PRO A 119 -20.30 1.62 6.27
C PRO A 119 -20.05 2.52 5.05
N ILE A 120 -19.10 2.15 4.17
CA ILE A 120 -18.81 2.97 2.97
C ILE A 120 -20.00 2.99 2.00
N PHE A 121 -20.74 1.88 1.92
CA PHE A 121 -21.91 1.79 1.03
C PHE A 121 -23.13 2.48 1.62
N LEU A 122 -23.30 2.49 2.92
CA LEU A 122 -24.44 3.10 3.61
C LEU A 122 -24.25 4.60 3.80
N PHE A 123 -23.10 5.04 4.32
CA PHE A 123 -22.91 6.40 4.82
C PHE A 123 -22.18 7.33 3.87
N VAL A 124 -21.28 6.82 3.01
CA VAL A 124 -20.53 7.67 2.08
C VAL A 124 -21.40 8.00 0.86
N ARG A 125 -21.70 9.29 0.68
CA ARG A 125 -22.40 9.78 -0.52
C ARG A 125 -21.40 10.08 -1.61
N GLU A 126 -21.63 9.53 -2.82
CA GLU A 126 -20.84 9.87 -3.99
C GLU A 126 -21.21 11.29 -4.42
N PRO A 127 -20.23 12.22 -4.57
CA PRO A 127 -20.54 13.56 -5.07
C PRO A 127 -21.24 13.47 -6.42
N GLY A 128 -22.34 14.21 -6.56
CA GLY A 128 -23.14 14.23 -7.78
C GLY A 128 -22.28 14.56 -8.99
N ARG A 129 -22.25 13.67 -9.94
CA ARG A 129 -21.58 13.90 -11.23
C ARG A 129 -22.35 15.03 -11.92
N LYS A 130 -21.75 16.22 -12.10
CA LYS A 130 -22.23 17.11 -13.16
C LYS A 130 -22.16 16.27 -14.42
N ALA A 131 -23.31 16.07 -15.06
CA ALA A 131 -23.44 15.21 -16.23
C ALA A 131 -22.50 15.70 -17.33
N SER A 132 -21.29 15.20 -17.32
CA SER A 132 -20.47 15.17 -18.53
C SER A 132 -21.21 14.23 -19.47
N ARG A 133 -21.64 14.74 -20.62
CA ARG A 133 -22.31 14.00 -21.68
C ARG A 133 -21.65 12.64 -21.81
N ALA A 134 -22.44 11.59 -21.56
CA ALA A 134 -22.03 10.23 -21.84
C ALA A 134 -21.62 10.18 -23.32
N ARG A 135 -20.32 10.12 -23.58
CA ARG A 135 -19.84 9.69 -24.89
C ARG A 135 -20.10 8.20 -24.94
N ASP A 136 -20.93 7.84 -25.89
CA ASP A 136 -21.29 6.47 -26.26
C ASP A 136 -20.03 5.60 -26.33
N GLY A 137 -20.01 4.53 -25.57
CA GLY A 137 -18.93 3.55 -25.62
C GLY A 137 -18.78 2.74 -24.33
N HIS A 138 -19.77 1.88 -24.02
CA HIS A 138 -19.65 0.84 -22.98
C HIS A 138 -18.73 -0.33 -23.38
N THR A 139 -17.78 -0.11 -24.28
CA THR A 139 -16.85 -1.14 -24.72
C THR A 139 -15.56 -1.10 -23.91
N ILE A 140 -15.05 -2.27 -23.53
CA ILE A 140 -13.72 -2.47 -22.91
C ILE A 140 -12.64 -1.72 -23.70
N LYS A 141 -12.75 -1.69 -25.03
CA LYS A 141 -11.86 -0.96 -25.95
C LYS A 141 -11.88 0.56 -25.72
N ALA A 142 -13.06 1.13 -25.42
CA ALA A 142 -13.19 2.57 -25.11
C ALA A 142 -12.52 2.88 -23.76
N GLY A 143 -12.69 2.02 -22.75
CA GLY A 143 -11.99 2.15 -21.46
C GLY A 143 -10.47 2.08 -21.59
N PHE A 144 -9.96 1.15 -22.41
CA PHE A 144 -8.52 1.04 -22.65
C PHE A 144 -7.96 2.26 -23.40
N ARG A 145 -8.71 2.76 -24.40
CA ARG A 145 -8.34 4.02 -25.09
C ARG A 145 -8.31 5.20 -24.12
N GLN A 146 -9.27 5.29 -23.22
CA GLN A 146 -9.31 6.34 -22.19
C GLN A 146 -8.12 6.26 -21.24
N LEU A 147 -7.74 5.06 -20.81
CA LEU A 147 -6.53 4.86 -19.99
C LEU A 147 -5.26 5.31 -20.72
N LEU A 148 -5.11 4.98 -22.00
CA LEU A 148 -3.97 5.43 -22.81
C LEU A 148 -3.95 6.96 -22.95
N GLN A 149 -5.10 7.60 -23.15
CA GLN A 149 -5.21 9.06 -23.21
C GLN A 149 -4.81 9.69 -21.87
N THR A 150 -5.30 9.15 -20.74
CA THR A 150 -4.95 9.64 -19.42
C THR A 150 -3.46 9.42 -19.12
N PHE A 151 -2.86 8.32 -19.59
CA PHE A 151 -1.41 8.12 -19.48
C PHE A 151 -0.62 9.21 -20.23
N GLN A 152 -1.04 9.54 -21.43
CA GLN A 152 -0.42 10.66 -22.19
C GLN A 152 -0.60 11.99 -21.46
N GLU A 153 -1.80 12.29 -20.93
CA GLU A 153 -2.04 13.48 -20.11
C GLU A 153 -1.12 13.52 -18.88
N VAL A 154 -1.02 12.41 -18.12
CA VAL A 154 -0.14 12.30 -16.95
C VAL A 154 1.32 12.56 -17.30
N ARG A 155 1.79 12.05 -18.44
CA ARG A 155 3.16 12.26 -18.90
C ARG A 155 3.45 13.73 -19.23
N HIS A 156 2.47 14.48 -19.69
CA HIS A 156 2.61 15.92 -19.98
C HIS A 156 2.50 16.79 -18.71
N LEU A 157 1.85 16.28 -17.65
CA LEU A 157 1.75 16.93 -16.34
C LEU A 157 3.00 16.65 -15.51
N LYS A 158 4.05 17.41 -15.75
CA LYS A 158 5.40 17.20 -15.19
C LYS A 158 5.39 16.96 -13.68
N THR A 159 4.56 17.71 -12.93
CA THR A 159 4.49 17.58 -11.46
C THR A 159 3.89 16.26 -11.03
N ILE A 160 2.82 15.81 -11.69
CA ILE A 160 2.16 14.52 -11.38
C ILE A 160 3.07 13.34 -11.77
N PHE A 161 3.66 13.41 -12.97
CA PHE A 161 4.58 12.38 -13.43
C PHE A 161 5.80 12.24 -12.50
N LEU A 162 6.41 13.36 -12.12
CA LEU A 162 7.56 13.38 -11.21
C LEU A 162 7.16 12.83 -9.82
N PHE A 163 5.97 13.18 -9.33
CA PHE A 163 5.46 12.62 -8.08
C PHE A 163 5.30 11.10 -8.17
N LEU A 164 4.67 10.59 -9.23
CA LEU A 164 4.49 9.15 -9.42
C LEU A 164 5.81 8.40 -9.51
N LEU A 165 6.82 8.99 -10.15
CA LEU A 165 8.16 8.39 -10.23
C LEU A 165 8.87 8.40 -8.87
N ALA A 166 8.79 9.51 -8.13
CA ALA A 166 9.32 9.59 -6.76
C ALA A 166 8.60 8.60 -5.83
N TYR A 167 7.26 8.57 -5.91
CA TYR A 167 6.42 7.65 -5.17
C TYR A 167 6.77 6.20 -5.47
N TRP A 168 6.94 5.84 -6.73
CA TRP A 168 7.34 4.49 -7.14
C TRP A 168 8.60 4.04 -6.40
N LEU A 169 9.64 4.88 -6.41
CA LEU A 169 10.91 4.52 -5.78
C LEU A 169 10.77 4.39 -4.26
N TYR A 170 10.33 5.44 -3.55
CA TYR A 170 10.33 5.33 -2.10
C TYR A 170 9.29 4.32 -1.57
N ILE A 171 8.16 4.11 -2.26
CA ILE A 171 7.19 3.10 -1.85
C ILE A 171 7.66 1.67 -2.18
N ASP A 172 8.52 1.49 -3.20
CA ASP A 172 9.22 0.22 -3.44
C ASP A 172 10.14 -0.12 -2.26
N GLY A 173 10.90 0.85 -1.78
CA GLY A 173 11.68 0.68 -0.55
C GLY A 173 10.80 0.27 0.64
N VAL A 174 9.70 0.97 0.88
CA VAL A 174 8.73 0.66 1.95
C VAL A 174 8.16 -0.75 1.81
N ASN A 175 7.65 -1.09 0.63
CA ASN A 175 7.07 -2.42 0.36
C ASN A 175 8.10 -3.53 0.50
N THR A 176 9.35 -3.28 0.09
CA THR A 176 10.45 -4.24 0.23
C THR A 176 10.77 -4.50 1.69
N ILE A 177 10.92 -3.46 2.51
CA ILE A 177 11.14 -3.62 3.95
C ILE A 177 10.01 -4.44 4.58
N ILE A 178 8.74 -4.12 4.27
CA ILE A 178 7.59 -4.84 4.84
C ILE A 178 7.59 -6.32 4.45
N ARG A 179 7.83 -6.63 3.17
CA ARG A 179 7.73 -7.99 2.63
C ARG A 179 8.91 -8.85 2.97
N MET A 180 10.12 -8.28 2.94
CA MET A 180 11.36 -9.01 3.11
C MET A 180 11.85 -9.03 4.56
N ALA A 181 11.19 -8.34 5.50
CA ALA A 181 11.60 -8.27 6.90
C ALA A 181 11.67 -9.66 7.56
N VAL A 182 10.67 -10.52 7.29
CA VAL A 182 10.63 -11.89 7.84
C VAL A 182 11.74 -12.74 7.24
N ASP A 183 11.88 -12.76 5.91
CA ASP A 183 12.92 -13.55 5.22
C ASP A 183 14.32 -13.07 5.64
N TYR A 184 14.49 -11.75 5.77
CA TYR A 184 15.74 -11.18 6.27
C TYR A 184 16.03 -11.64 7.70
N GLY A 185 15.05 -11.53 8.61
CA GLY A 185 15.19 -11.97 10.01
C GLY A 185 15.57 -13.45 10.13
N ILE A 186 14.92 -14.32 9.34
CA ILE A 186 15.27 -15.76 9.26
C ILE A 186 16.71 -15.94 8.75
N SER A 187 17.12 -15.19 7.71
CA SER A 187 18.43 -15.31 7.09
C SER A 187 19.59 -14.92 8.01
N ILE A 188 19.33 -14.11 9.04
CA ILE A 188 20.30 -13.71 10.07
C ILE A 188 20.13 -14.47 11.40
N GLY A 189 19.21 -15.46 11.46
CA GLY A 189 19.09 -16.43 12.55
C GLY A 189 18.06 -16.08 13.63
N PHE A 190 17.09 -15.21 13.38
CA PHE A 190 16.02 -14.92 14.35
C PHE A 190 14.92 -15.97 14.30
N GLU A 191 14.27 -16.20 15.44
CA GLU A 191 13.18 -17.17 15.56
C GLU A 191 11.88 -16.63 14.92
N THR A 192 11.11 -17.51 14.30
CA THR A 192 9.83 -17.15 13.65
C THR A 192 8.85 -16.45 14.60
N LYS A 193 8.85 -16.84 15.89
CA LYS A 193 7.99 -16.20 16.91
C LYS A 193 8.33 -14.70 17.09
N ASP A 194 9.62 -14.35 17.07
CA ASP A 194 10.07 -12.97 17.21
C ASP A 194 9.64 -12.14 15.99
N LEU A 195 9.73 -12.73 14.80
CA LEU A 195 9.34 -12.08 13.55
C LEU A 195 7.82 -11.82 13.48
N ILE A 196 7.00 -12.80 13.89
CA ILE A 196 5.54 -12.64 13.99
C ILE A 196 5.18 -11.55 15.01
N SER A 197 5.84 -11.57 16.17
CA SER A 197 5.63 -10.56 17.21
C SER A 197 5.99 -9.16 16.71
N ALA A 198 7.10 -9.01 15.98
CA ALA A 198 7.50 -7.75 15.37
C ALA A 198 6.47 -7.23 14.34
N LEU A 199 5.89 -8.12 13.53
CA LEU A 199 4.81 -7.74 12.60
C LEU A 199 3.58 -7.24 13.35
N LEU A 200 3.18 -7.88 14.45
CA LEU A 200 2.06 -7.44 15.29
C LEU A 200 2.36 -6.08 15.91
N ILE A 201 3.56 -5.88 16.46
CA ILE A 201 4.01 -4.59 17.02
C ILE A 201 3.88 -3.49 15.97
N THR A 202 4.37 -3.73 14.74
CA THR A 202 4.29 -2.76 13.64
C THR A 202 2.85 -2.36 13.35
N GLN A 203 1.90 -3.29 13.35
CA GLN A 203 0.48 -3.01 13.12
C GLN A 203 -0.13 -2.14 14.23
N PHE A 204 0.09 -2.52 15.49
CA PHE A 204 -0.49 -1.79 16.63
C PHE A 204 0.15 -0.41 16.83
N VAL A 205 1.45 -0.27 16.60
CA VAL A 205 2.14 1.04 16.61
C VAL A 205 1.68 1.89 15.42
N GLY A 206 1.45 1.28 14.26
CA GLY A 206 0.97 1.96 13.06
C GLY A 206 -0.38 2.66 13.25
N PHE A 207 -1.26 2.12 14.10
CA PHE A 207 -2.57 2.71 14.38
C PHE A 207 -2.48 4.14 14.93
N PRO A 208 -1.91 4.43 16.10
CA PRO A 208 -1.83 5.80 16.61
C PRO A 208 -0.87 6.68 15.79
N SER A 209 0.17 6.09 15.23
CA SER A 209 1.18 6.83 14.46
C SER A 209 0.63 7.39 13.16
N ALA A 210 -0.25 6.67 12.47
CA ALA A 210 -0.91 7.18 11.28
C ALA A 210 -1.75 8.44 11.60
N ILE A 211 -2.45 8.47 12.74
CA ILE A 211 -3.17 9.66 13.21
C ILE A 211 -2.18 10.81 13.48
N GLY A 212 -1.08 10.51 14.19
CA GLY A 212 -0.01 11.48 14.46
C GLY A 212 0.54 12.12 13.19
N PHE A 213 0.76 11.33 12.14
CA PHE A 213 1.18 11.84 10.82
C PHE A 213 0.11 12.71 10.15
N GLY A 214 -1.17 12.42 10.34
CA GLY A 214 -2.25 13.29 9.89
C GLY A 214 -2.20 14.68 10.53
N PHE A 215 -1.94 14.74 11.84
CA PHE A 215 -1.70 16.02 12.54
C PHE A 215 -0.40 16.69 12.09
N LEU A 216 0.67 15.91 11.88
CA LEU A 216 1.95 16.43 11.43
C LEU A 216 1.82 17.07 10.04
N GLY A 217 1.15 16.37 9.11
CA GLY A 217 0.87 16.88 7.76
C GLY A 217 0.06 18.17 7.79
N ARG A 218 -0.96 18.24 8.64
CA ARG A 218 -1.78 19.44 8.82
C ARG A 218 -1.01 20.62 9.42
N LYS A 219 -0.14 20.36 10.42
CA LYS A 219 0.57 21.42 11.16
C LYS A 219 1.80 21.95 10.44
N PHE A 220 2.60 21.07 9.87
CA PHE A 220 3.90 21.38 9.26
C PHE A 220 3.91 21.26 7.74
N GLY A 221 2.82 20.75 7.16
CA GLY A 221 2.69 20.46 5.74
C GLY A 221 2.96 19.01 5.39
N THR A 222 2.24 18.51 4.39
CA THR A 222 2.31 17.10 3.95
C THR A 222 3.67 16.73 3.41
N ARG A 223 4.30 17.64 2.65
CA ARG A 223 5.60 17.42 2.01
C ARG A 223 6.73 17.20 3.02
N PRO A 224 6.96 18.06 4.03
CA PRO A 224 7.96 17.81 5.08
C PRO A 224 7.71 16.52 5.86
N ALA A 225 6.45 16.19 6.13
CA ALA A 225 6.10 14.96 6.83
C ALA A 225 6.43 13.69 6.03
N ILE A 226 6.24 13.70 4.69
CA ILE A 226 6.67 12.61 3.81
C ILE A 226 8.22 12.51 3.82
N PHE A 227 8.94 13.63 3.74
CA PHE A 227 10.41 13.62 3.84
C PHE A 227 10.91 13.04 5.15
N LEU A 228 10.27 13.41 6.28
CA LEU A 228 10.59 12.81 7.57
C LEU A 228 10.46 11.29 7.53
N ALA A 229 9.36 10.79 6.97
CA ALA A 229 9.15 9.35 6.87
C ALA A 229 10.19 8.67 5.96
N ILE A 230 10.53 9.27 4.82
CA ILE A 230 11.59 8.76 3.92
C ILE A 230 12.94 8.72 4.66
N ALA A 231 13.31 9.78 5.40
CA ALA A 231 14.54 9.83 6.17
C ALA A 231 14.59 8.77 7.26
N VAL A 232 13.49 8.54 7.97
CA VAL A 232 13.39 7.47 8.97
C VAL A 232 13.52 6.10 8.33
N TYR A 233 12.87 5.83 7.19
CA TYR A 233 13.03 4.57 6.46
C TYR A 233 14.47 4.35 5.97
N LEU A 234 15.13 5.40 5.47
CA LEU A 234 16.53 5.32 5.09
C LEU A 234 17.40 4.94 6.29
N PHE A 235 17.21 5.59 7.45
CA PHE A 235 17.90 5.28 8.69
C PHE A 235 17.67 3.82 9.12
N VAL A 236 16.40 3.37 9.16
CA VAL A 236 16.02 2.00 9.51
C VAL A 236 16.68 0.98 8.56
N THR A 237 16.68 1.26 7.26
CA THR A 237 17.27 0.37 6.24
C THR A 237 18.79 0.20 6.45
N VAL A 238 19.48 1.29 6.72
CA VAL A 238 20.94 1.24 7.02
C VAL A 238 21.18 0.52 8.35
N TRP A 239 20.41 0.84 9.39
CA TRP A 239 20.56 0.19 10.68
C TRP A 239 20.26 -1.31 10.63
N ALA A 240 19.25 -1.71 9.86
CA ALA A 240 18.90 -3.12 9.66
C ALA A 240 20.09 -3.99 9.21
N ALA A 241 21.02 -3.43 8.42
CA ALA A 241 22.23 -4.15 8.01
C ALA A 241 23.20 -4.49 9.15
N PHE A 242 23.07 -3.82 10.30
CA PHE A 242 23.99 -3.96 11.44
C PHE A 242 23.38 -4.65 12.66
N ILE A 243 22.08 -4.95 12.68
CA ILE A 243 21.41 -5.57 13.82
C ILE A 243 22.01 -6.94 14.17
N LYS A 244 22.04 -7.23 15.48
CA LYS A 244 22.62 -8.46 16.04
C LYS A 244 21.68 -9.22 16.96
N SER A 245 20.58 -8.60 17.38
CA SER A 245 19.68 -9.19 18.38
C SER A 245 18.20 -9.02 17.97
N SER A 246 17.35 -9.92 18.46
CA SER A 246 15.89 -9.80 18.29
C SER A 246 15.35 -8.51 18.92
N THR A 247 15.97 -8.02 19.99
CA THR A 247 15.59 -6.75 20.62
C THR A 247 15.76 -5.57 19.67
N GLU A 248 16.89 -5.50 18.95
CA GLU A 248 17.10 -4.46 17.94
C GLU A 248 16.10 -4.59 16.79
N PHE A 249 15.74 -5.82 16.41
CA PHE A 249 14.70 -6.06 15.39
C PHE A 249 13.32 -5.55 15.85
N TYR A 250 12.94 -5.75 17.13
CA TYR A 250 11.73 -5.15 17.70
C TYR A 250 11.75 -3.62 17.70
N VAL A 251 12.89 -3.01 18.03
CA VAL A 251 13.03 -1.55 17.96
C VAL A 251 12.85 -1.05 16.53
N LEU A 252 13.44 -1.73 15.54
CA LEU A 252 13.22 -1.40 14.12
C LEU A 252 11.75 -1.56 13.73
N ALA A 253 11.07 -2.62 14.17
CA ALA A 253 9.65 -2.84 13.91
C ALA A 253 8.78 -1.70 14.49
N ILE A 254 9.10 -1.21 15.69
CA ILE A 254 8.43 -0.04 16.29
C ILE A 254 8.66 1.20 15.41
N ILE A 255 9.91 1.48 15.02
CA ILE A 255 10.25 2.67 14.21
C ILE A 255 9.57 2.59 12.83
N VAL A 256 9.56 1.43 12.19
CA VAL A 256 8.80 1.21 10.94
C VAL A 256 7.31 1.47 11.18
N GLY A 257 6.72 0.92 12.24
CA GLY A 257 5.32 1.16 12.59
C GLY A 257 5.00 2.65 12.78
N LEU A 258 5.94 3.41 13.36
CA LEU A 258 5.76 4.87 13.54
C LEU A 258 5.63 5.64 12.23
N VAL A 259 6.20 5.19 11.14
CA VAL A 259 6.22 5.94 9.86
C VAL A 259 5.42 5.30 8.74
N GLN A 260 5.15 3.99 8.80
CA GLN A 260 4.55 3.22 7.71
C GLN A 260 3.16 3.73 7.31
N GLY A 261 2.27 3.90 8.29
CA GLY A 261 0.93 4.43 8.05
C GLY A 261 0.96 5.88 7.56
N GLY A 262 1.89 6.67 8.12
CA GLY A 262 2.06 8.07 7.77
C GLY A 262 2.50 8.29 6.32
N ILE A 263 3.53 7.60 5.86
CA ILE A 263 4.04 7.76 4.50
C ILE A 263 2.99 7.35 3.46
N GLN A 264 2.25 6.27 3.71
CA GLN A 264 1.18 5.80 2.81
C GLN A 264 0.00 6.77 2.78
N ALA A 265 -0.46 7.21 3.96
CA ALA A 265 -1.60 8.12 4.10
C ALA A 265 -1.33 9.49 3.49
N LEU A 266 -0.16 10.07 3.78
CA LEU A 266 0.21 11.38 3.28
C LEU A 266 0.57 11.37 1.79
N SER A 267 1.16 10.31 1.27
CA SER A 267 1.37 10.15 -0.18
C SER A 267 0.05 10.13 -0.94
N ARG A 268 -0.95 9.41 -0.42
CA ARG A 268 -2.30 9.37 -0.99
C ARG A 268 -2.98 10.74 -0.96
N SER A 269 -2.94 11.44 0.16
CA SER A 269 -3.56 12.76 0.29
C SER A 269 -2.84 13.83 -0.55
N TYR A 270 -1.52 13.77 -0.61
CA TYR A 270 -0.71 14.65 -1.46
C TYR A 270 -1.06 14.46 -2.94
N TYR A 271 -1.13 13.20 -3.40
CA TYR A 271 -1.52 12.89 -4.77
C TYR A 271 -2.95 13.34 -5.08
N ALA A 272 -3.89 13.13 -4.15
CA ALA A 272 -5.28 13.55 -4.31
C ALA A 272 -5.43 15.05 -4.59
N ARG A 273 -4.55 15.89 -4.02
CA ARG A 273 -4.51 17.34 -4.28
C ARG A 273 -3.89 17.74 -5.62
N LEU A 274 -3.13 16.83 -6.24
CA LEU A 274 -2.47 17.07 -7.54
C LEU A 274 -3.33 16.66 -8.73
N ILE A 275 -4.46 15.99 -8.53
CA ILE A 275 -5.24 15.39 -9.61
C ILE A 275 -6.62 16.05 -9.78
N PRO A 276 -7.20 16.06 -11.00
CA PRO A 276 -8.53 16.58 -11.24
C PRO A 276 -9.60 15.65 -10.61
N VAL A 277 -10.56 16.23 -9.89
CA VAL A 277 -11.61 15.51 -9.14
C VAL A 277 -12.51 14.68 -10.07
N ASP A 278 -12.79 15.17 -11.26
CA ASP A 278 -13.64 14.51 -12.26
C ASP A 278 -13.01 13.23 -12.83
N LYS A 279 -11.68 13.17 -12.93
CA LYS A 279 -10.91 12.02 -13.42
C LYS A 279 -10.20 11.22 -12.32
N SER A 280 -10.52 11.44 -11.06
CA SER A 280 -9.76 10.85 -9.94
C SER A 280 -9.67 9.32 -10.00
N ALA A 281 -10.68 8.59 -10.49
CA ALA A 281 -10.61 7.14 -10.62
C ALA A 281 -9.52 6.69 -11.62
N GLU A 282 -9.35 7.42 -12.72
CA GLU A 282 -8.33 7.13 -13.72
C GLU A 282 -6.93 7.39 -13.15
N TYR A 283 -6.73 8.56 -12.52
CA TYR A 283 -5.46 8.93 -11.91
C TYR A 283 -5.09 8.02 -10.74
N PHE A 284 -6.04 7.67 -9.86
CA PHE A 284 -5.78 6.68 -8.81
C PHE A 284 -5.56 5.28 -9.36
N GLY A 285 -6.06 4.97 -10.57
CA GLY A 285 -5.67 3.78 -11.31
C GLY A 285 -4.15 3.72 -11.54
N PHE A 286 -3.54 4.81 -12.02
CA PHE A 286 -2.08 4.90 -12.18
C PHE A 286 -1.35 4.86 -10.85
N TYR A 287 -1.81 5.58 -9.83
CA TYR A 287 -1.22 5.56 -8.49
C TYR A 287 -1.16 4.14 -7.91
N ASN A 288 -2.29 3.42 -7.95
CA ASN A 288 -2.37 2.05 -7.46
C ASN A 288 -1.55 1.08 -8.32
N MET A 289 -1.52 1.26 -9.65
CA MET A 289 -0.67 0.49 -10.55
C MET A 289 0.81 0.66 -10.19
N VAL A 290 1.27 1.89 -10.05
CA VAL A 290 2.64 2.21 -9.62
C VAL A 290 2.95 1.57 -8.28
N GLY A 291 2.05 1.69 -7.28
CA GLY A 291 2.20 1.06 -5.97
C GLY A 291 2.24 -0.48 -6.02
N ARG A 292 1.64 -1.12 -7.03
CA ARG A 292 1.73 -2.59 -7.21
C ARG A 292 3.03 -3.01 -7.89
N PHE A 293 3.44 -2.29 -8.94
CA PHE A 293 4.72 -2.56 -9.60
C PHE A 293 5.92 -2.27 -8.71
N SER A 294 5.82 -1.33 -7.78
CA SER A 294 6.85 -1.04 -6.78
C SER A 294 7.14 -2.20 -5.83
N ALA A 295 6.29 -3.21 -5.78
CA ALA A 295 6.53 -4.39 -4.94
C ALA A 295 7.38 -5.49 -5.60
N ILE A 296 7.91 -5.23 -6.80
CA ILE A 296 8.66 -6.21 -7.60
C ILE A 296 10.15 -5.88 -7.63
N ILE A 297 10.50 -4.62 -7.88
CA ILE A 297 11.89 -4.24 -8.13
C ILE A 297 12.74 -4.36 -6.87
N GLY A 298 12.20 -3.99 -5.72
CA GLY A 298 12.93 -4.06 -4.46
C GLY A 298 13.37 -5.47 -4.07
N PRO A 299 12.48 -6.48 -4.02
CA PRO A 299 12.88 -7.87 -3.79
C PRO A 299 13.87 -8.39 -4.84
N VAL A 300 13.74 -8.00 -6.11
CA VAL A 300 14.69 -8.37 -7.18
C VAL A 300 16.06 -7.72 -6.93
N LEU A 301 16.12 -6.44 -6.57
CA LEU A 301 17.37 -5.77 -6.21
C LEU A 301 18.03 -6.44 -5.01
N MET A 302 17.25 -6.71 -3.96
CA MET A 302 17.74 -7.35 -2.74
C MET A 302 18.27 -8.76 -3.02
N GLY A 303 17.52 -9.58 -3.77
CA GLY A 303 17.94 -10.93 -4.17
C GLY A 303 19.17 -10.92 -5.09
N GLY A 304 19.17 -10.05 -6.10
CA GLY A 304 20.30 -9.89 -7.03
C GLY A 304 21.57 -9.42 -6.32
N THR A 305 21.46 -8.46 -5.41
CA THR A 305 22.58 -8.01 -4.57
C THR A 305 23.13 -9.15 -3.71
N GLY A 306 22.24 -9.95 -3.09
CA GLY A 306 22.66 -11.09 -2.28
C GLY A 306 23.40 -12.16 -3.09
N LEU A 307 22.89 -12.48 -4.27
CA LEU A 307 23.56 -13.42 -5.20
C LEU A 307 24.92 -12.88 -5.64
N PHE A 308 25.00 -11.62 -6.01
CA PHE A 308 26.26 -10.98 -6.44
C PHE A 308 27.32 -10.98 -5.34
N VAL A 309 26.93 -10.64 -4.10
CA VAL A 309 27.86 -10.63 -2.95
C VAL A 309 28.36 -12.04 -2.64
N ARG A 310 27.50 -13.06 -2.74
CA ARG A 310 27.93 -14.48 -2.62
C ARG A 310 28.87 -14.90 -3.73
N PHE A 311 28.62 -14.47 -4.96
CA PHE A 311 29.49 -14.73 -6.10
C PHE A 311 30.92 -14.16 -5.88
N LEU A 312 31.03 -13.04 -5.17
CA LEU A 312 32.31 -12.45 -4.74
C LEU A 312 33.00 -13.21 -3.59
N GLY A 313 32.41 -14.32 -3.11
CA GLY A 313 33.01 -15.16 -2.07
C GLY A 313 32.63 -14.77 -0.63
N TYR A 314 31.71 -13.81 -0.42
CA TYR A 314 31.29 -13.46 0.93
C TYR A 314 30.25 -14.44 1.49
N GLY A 315 30.29 -14.64 2.82
CA GLY A 315 29.35 -15.53 3.50
C GLY A 315 27.89 -15.05 3.45
N SER A 316 26.94 -15.97 3.67
CA SER A 316 25.50 -15.73 3.57
C SER A 316 25.02 -14.59 4.46
N HIS A 317 25.50 -14.48 5.69
CA HIS A 317 25.17 -13.38 6.60
C HIS A 317 25.57 -12.00 6.07
N THR A 318 26.78 -11.87 5.52
CA THR A 318 27.26 -10.64 4.90
C THR A 318 26.42 -10.30 3.67
N ALA A 319 26.11 -11.29 2.85
CA ALA A 319 25.28 -11.11 1.66
C ALA A 319 23.87 -10.61 2.03
N SER A 320 23.22 -11.18 3.05
CA SER A 320 21.90 -10.72 3.53
C SER A 320 21.94 -9.27 4.06
N ARG A 321 22.99 -8.90 4.79
CA ARG A 321 23.17 -7.54 5.32
C ARG A 321 23.37 -6.49 4.23
N ILE A 322 24.18 -6.81 3.22
CA ILE A 322 24.39 -5.92 2.07
C ILE A 322 23.12 -5.85 1.22
N SER A 323 22.38 -6.95 1.09
CA SER A 323 21.11 -7.00 0.37
C SER A 323 20.07 -6.05 0.97
N ILE A 324 19.88 -6.06 2.30
CA ILE A 324 18.93 -5.14 2.93
C ILE A 324 19.40 -3.69 2.80
N ALA A 325 20.71 -3.42 2.94
CA ALA A 325 21.27 -2.08 2.77
C ALA A 325 21.05 -1.53 1.35
N SER A 326 21.03 -2.39 0.31
CA SER A 326 20.80 -1.95 -1.06
C SER A 326 19.45 -1.26 -1.27
N VAL A 327 18.45 -1.57 -0.43
CA VAL A 327 17.12 -0.94 -0.46
C VAL A 327 17.20 0.57 -0.17
N ALA A 328 18.25 1.05 0.51
CA ALA A 328 18.47 2.47 0.77
C ALA A 328 18.50 3.32 -0.51
N VAL A 329 18.92 2.74 -1.63
CA VAL A 329 18.96 3.41 -2.95
C VAL A 329 17.57 3.93 -3.33
N PHE A 330 16.51 3.20 -3.02
CA PHE A 330 15.13 3.61 -3.32
C PHE A 330 14.70 4.84 -2.52
N PHE A 331 15.07 4.91 -1.26
CA PHE A 331 14.75 6.06 -0.40
C PHE A 331 15.55 7.29 -0.81
N ILE A 332 16.83 7.11 -1.15
CA ILE A 332 17.70 8.21 -1.61
C ILE A 332 17.17 8.75 -2.95
N ALA A 333 17.01 7.89 -3.95
CA ALA A 333 16.55 8.29 -5.27
C ALA A 333 15.11 8.86 -5.24
N GLY A 334 14.19 8.18 -4.51
CA GLY A 334 12.83 8.64 -4.32
C GLY A 334 12.75 9.99 -3.60
N GLY A 335 13.57 10.17 -2.54
CA GLY A 335 13.68 11.44 -1.81
C GLY A 335 14.21 12.58 -2.68
N ILE A 336 15.26 12.33 -3.47
CA ILE A 336 15.82 13.31 -4.42
C ILE A 336 14.76 13.73 -5.45
N LEU A 337 14.06 12.78 -6.06
CA LEU A 337 13.00 13.10 -7.03
C LEU A 337 11.84 13.86 -6.36
N PHE A 338 11.44 13.44 -5.16
CA PHE A 338 10.38 14.10 -4.41
C PHE A 338 10.73 15.54 -4.02
N TYR A 339 12.01 15.85 -3.86
CA TYR A 339 12.48 17.21 -3.62
C TYR A 339 12.09 18.19 -4.74
N PHE A 340 12.03 17.74 -5.98
CA PHE A 340 11.63 18.56 -7.13
C PHE A 340 10.10 18.66 -7.31
N VAL A 341 9.31 17.84 -6.60
CA VAL A 341 7.84 17.91 -6.64
C VAL A 341 7.36 19.11 -5.82
N ARG A 342 6.63 20.03 -6.46
CA ARG A 342 6.06 21.24 -5.81
C ARG A 342 4.55 21.28 -6.04
N GLU A 343 3.76 21.27 -4.98
CA GLU A 343 2.29 21.27 -5.03
C GLU A 343 1.73 22.50 -5.77
N GLU A 344 2.34 23.67 -5.55
CA GLU A 344 1.92 24.91 -6.22
C GLU A 344 2.02 24.82 -7.75
N ARG A 345 3.06 24.16 -8.28
CA ARG A 345 3.19 23.91 -9.71
C ARG A 345 2.11 22.97 -10.22
N GLY A 346 1.82 21.89 -9.47
CA GLY A 346 0.74 20.96 -9.80
C GLY A 346 -0.63 21.63 -9.85
N LYS A 347 -0.94 22.53 -8.91
CA LYS A 347 -2.18 23.33 -8.95
C LYS A 347 -2.25 24.29 -10.15
N LYS A 348 -1.12 24.83 -10.60
CA LYS A 348 -1.06 25.64 -11.85
C LYS A 348 -1.30 24.77 -13.09
N ASP A 349 -0.68 23.59 -13.15
CA ASP A 349 -0.87 22.62 -14.24
C ASP A 349 -2.36 22.22 -14.38
N LEU A 350 -3.05 22.01 -13.25
CA LEU A 350 -4.49 21.70 -13.24
C LEU A 350 -5.37 22.86 -13.73
N ARG A 351 -5.06 24.10 -13.34
CA ARG A 351 -5.81 25.29 -13.82
C ARG A 351 -5.68 25.44 -15.32
N TYR A 352 -4.49 25.26 -15.86
CA TYR A 352 -4.24 25.32 -17.31
C TYR A 352 -5.08 24.28 -18.06
N LEU A 353 -5.13 23.03 -17.57
CA LEU A 353 -5.96 21.99 -18.16
C LEU A 353 -7.47 22.28 -18.10
N SER A 354 -7.93 22.93 -17.04
CA SER A 354 -9.35 23.29 -16.94
C SER A 354 -9.73 24.40 -17.92
N GLN A 355 -8.83 25.34 -18.19
CA GLN A 355 -9.04 26.42 -19.15
C GLN A 355 -9.01 25.94 -20.61
N SER A 356 -8.03 25.13 -20.98
CA SER A 356 -7.92 24.56 -22.34
C SER A 356 -9.10 23.67 -22.76
N ARG A 357 -9.82 23.08 -21.78
CA ARG A 357 -11.04 22.29 -22.02
C ARG A 357 -12.32 23.11 -22.17
N VAL A 358 -12.32 24.37 -21.74
CA VAL A 358 -13.45 25.27 -21.92
C VAL A 358 -13.41 25.90 -23.32
N GLU A 359 -12.21 26.00 -23.90
CA GLU A 359 -11.95 26.59 -25.22
C GLU A 359 -12.04 25.57 -26.37
N SER A 360 -12.06 24.25 -26.09
CA SER A 360 -12.22 23.15 -27.06
C SER A 360 -13.64 22.57 -27.02
#